data_c1b55a1c2275ac3490646902b01b3ee4
#
_entry.id   c1b55a1c2275ac3490646902b01b3ee4
#
_cell.length_a   1.000
_cell.length_b   1.000
_cell.length_c   1.000
_cell.angle_alpha   90.00
_cell.angle_beta   90.00
_cell.angle_gamma   90.00
#
_symmetry.space_group_name_H-M   'P 1'
#
loop_
_entity.id
_entity.type
_entity.pdbx_description
1 polymer ?
#
loop_
_entity_poly.entity_id
_entity_poly.type
_entity_poly.pdbx_seq_one_letter_code
_entity_poly.pdbx_strand_id
1 'polypeptide(L)'
;MLKKIVDEKLLTAKAIFGIFPANSNEKDDIELKNGEETFTFRTLRQQHKKSDGKEYLALSDFIAPKTSGKQDYIGAFAVTTGFGTDELAQKYEAEHDDYNAIMVKAIADRLAEAFAEFLHKKVRTEIWGYSNDENLENDDLISEKYVGIRPAPGYPACPDHLEKTTIWNLLKVKENIGLELTESLAMFPTASVSGYYFANPKAKYFGVGKITEDQLKDYAERKNVELEFAKKWLSPNLVD
;
A
#
# COMPACT_ATOMS: atom_id res chain seq x y z
N MET A 1 -3.36 -24.67 15.07
CA MET A 1 -2.18 -23.82 14.75
C MET A 1 -2.32 -22.42 15.31
N LEU A 2 -3.32 -21.59 14.94
CA LEU A 2 -3.43 -20.18 15.39
C LEU A 2 -3.37 -20.05 16.93
N LYS A 3 -4.11 -20.86 17.69
CA LYS A 3 -4.04 -20.85 19.15
C LYS A 3 -2.62 -21.10 19.66
N LYS A 4 -1.91 -22.07 19.12
CA LYS A 4 -0.50 -22.34 19.46
C LYS A 4 0.40 -21.14 19.19
N ILE A 5 0.27 -20.51 18.03
CA ILE A 5 1.04 -19.31 17.66
C ILE A 5 0.83 -18.18 18.68
N VAL A 6 -0.42 -17.97 19.11
CA VAL A 6 -0.78 -16.92 20.08
C VAL A 6 -0.29 -17.26 21.49
N ASP A 7 -0.58 -18.46 21.98
CA ASP A 7 -0.27 -18.88 23.36
C ASP A 7 1.25 -18.96 23.60
N GLU A 8 2.00 -19.44 22.61
CA GLU A 8 3.45 -19.60 22.67
C GLU A 8 4.23 -18.40 22.08
N LYS A 9 3.53 -17.37 21.57
CA LYS A 9 4.12 -16.15 20.98
C LYS A 9 5.16 -16.45 19.89
N LEU A 10 4.82 -17.35 18.98
CA LEU A 10 5.75 -17.90 17.98
C LEU A 10 6.02 -16.92 16.83
N LEU A 11 5.14 -15.98 16.56
CA LEU A 11 5.32 -14.95 15.55
C LEU A 11 5.34 -13.56 16.18
N THR A 12 6.05 -12.64 15.52
CA THR A 12 6.10 -11.23 15.93
C THR A 12 5.51 -10.34 14.84
N ALA A 13 4.57 -9.50 15.24
CA ALA A 13 3.97 -8.48 14.40
C ALA A 13 4.60 -7.11 14.65
N LYS A 14 4.88 -6.36 13.59
CA LYS A 14 5.37 -4.99 13.67
C LYS A 14 4.66 -4.11 12.63
N ALA A 15 4.49 -2.83 12.95
CA ALA A 15 3.92 -1.84 12.05
C ALA A 15 4.67 -0.52 12.17
N ILE A 16 4.71 0.21 11.07
CA ILE A 16 5.06 1.62 11.04
C ILE A 16 4.10 2.35 10.12
N PHE A 17 3.75 3.56 10.48
CA PHE A 17 2.92 4.43 9.65
C PHE A 17 3.24 5.90 9.95
N GLY A 18 2.82 6.77 9.06
CA GLY A 18 2.89 8.22 9.23
C GLY A 18 1.80 8.92 8.45
N ILE A 19 1.45 10.13 8.87
CA ILE A 19 0.50 11.04 8.20
C ILE A 19 1.28 12.31 7.89
N PHE A 20 1.29 12.71 6.62
CA PHE A 20 2.16 13.76 6.12
C PHE A 20 1.37 14.85 5.42
N PRO A 21 1.72 16.13 5.60
CA PRO A 21 1.18 17.21 4.77
C PRO A 21 1.48 16.93 3.30
N ALA A 22 0.44 16.96 2.47
CA ALA A 22 0.54 16.62 1.06
C ALA A 22 -0.40 17.44 0.20
N ASN A 23 -0.02 17.65 -1.05
CA ASN A 23 -0.90 18.20 -2.09
C ASN A 23 -0.60 17.52 -3.42
N SER A 24 -1.62 17.37 -4.26
CA SER A 24 -1.42 16.92 -5.63
C SER A 24 -0.98 18.06 -6.55
N ASN A 25 -0.29 17.72 -7.63
CA ASN A 25 0.13 18.64 -8.67
C ASN A 25 -0.55 18.33 -10.02
N GLU A 26 -0.29 19.15 -11.04
CA GLU A 26 -0.91 19.04 -12.37
C GLU A 26 -0.40 17.81 -13.18
N LYS A 27 0.63 17.12 -12.68
CA LYS A 27 1.22 15.92 -13.31
C LYS A 27 0.75 14.61 -12.69
N ASP A 28 -0.36 14.63 -11.94
CA ASP A 28 -0.84 13.46 -11.19
C ASP A 28 0.12 12.93 -10.12
N ASP A 29 1.05 13.74 -9.64
CA ASP A 29 1.91 13.41 -8.52
C ASP A 29 1.31 13.92 -7.21
N ILE A 30 1.63 13.23 -6.12
CA ILE A 30 1.33 13.68 -4.75
C ILE A 30 2.65 14.03 -4.07
N GLU A 31 2.85 15.31 -3.85
CA GLU A 31 4.03 15.82 -3.15
C GLU A 31 3.74 15.95 -1.66
N LEU A 32 4.64 15.45 -0.84
CA LEU A 32 4.50 15.45 0.61
C LEU A 32 5.80 15.87 1.30
N LYS A 33 5.67 16.32 2.55
CA LYS A 33 6.80 16.75 3.37
C LYS A 33 6.92 15.89 4.62
N ASN A 34 8.16 15.50 4.94
CA ASN A 34 8.51 14.89 6.21
C ASN A 34 9.68 15.70 6.82
N GLY A 35 9.36 16.64 7.71
CA GLY A 35 10.32 17.65 8.16
C GLY A 35 10.78 18.54 7.00
N GLU A 36 12.08 18.59 6.75
CA GLU A 36 12.68 19.34 5.64
C GLU A 36 12.75 18.54 4.33
N GLU A 37 12.56 17.23 4.39
CA GLU A 37 12.61 16.35 3.23
C GLU A 37 11.28 16.39 2.45
N THR A 38 11.38 16.35 1.12
CA THR A 38 10.23 16.26 0.22
C THR A 38 10.25 14.91 -0.47
N PHE A 39 9.11 14.23 -0.45
CA PHE A 39 8.87 12.98 -1.17
C PHE A 39 7.77 13.19 -2.19
N THR A 40 7.73 12.32 -3.20
CA THR A 40 6.69 12.37 -4.23
C THR A 40 6.21 10.97 -4.56
N PHE A 41 4.92 10.72 -4.39
CA PHE A 41 4.26 9.54 -4.93
C PHE A 41 3.78 9.83 -6.35
N ARG A 42 4.26 9.04 -7.32
CA ARG A 42 3.85 9.15 -8.72
C ARG A 42 2.63 8.28 -8.94
N THR A 43 1.57 8.89 -9.45
CA THR A 43 0.36 8.14 -9.74
C THR A 43 0.11 8.05 -11.25
N LEU A 44 -0.70 7.08 -11.63
CA LEU A 44 -1.11 6.85 -13.00
C LEU A 44 -2.60 7.16 -13.15
N ARG A 45 -2.96 7.74 -14.29
CA ARG A 45 -4.36 8.06 -14.62
C ARG A 45 -4.94 7.02 -15.55
N GLN A 46 -6.21 6.68 -15.34
CA GLN A 46 -6.95 5.83 -16.25
C GLN A 46 -6.96 6.41 -17.66
N GLN A 47 -6.72 5.58 -18.68
CA GLN A 47 -6.74 5.98 -20.11
C GLN A 47 -7.71 5.13 -20.93
N HIS A 48 -8.24 4.02 -20.39
CA HIS A 48 -9.19 3.18 -21.12
C HIS A 48 -10.51 3.92 -21.37
N LYS A 49 -11.07 3.70 -22.57
CA LYS A 49 -12.34 4.34 -22.99
C LYS A 49 -13.45 4.06 -21.98
N LYS A 50 -14.09 5.10 -21.51
CA LYS A 50 -15.26 5.05 -20.63
C LYS A 50 -16.52 5.53 -21.35
N SER A 51 -17.69 5.20 -20.78
CA SER A 51 -18.96 5.82 -21.19
C SER A 51 -18.95 7.32 -20.92
N ASP A 52 -19.69 8.07 -21.73
CA ASP A 52 -19.75 9.52 -21.63
C ASP A 52 -20.06 10.01 -20.20
N GLY A 53 -19.36 11.04 -19.77
CA GLY A 53 -19.51 11.66 -18.44
C GLY A 53 -18.82 10.95 -17.28
N LYS A 54 -18.07 9.86 -17.52
CA LYS A 54 -17.26 9.22 -16.46
C LYS A 54 -15.86 9.79 -16.42
N GLU A 55 -15.42 10.16 -15.21
CA GLU A 55 -14.09 10.69 -14.94
C GLU A 55 -13.00 9.61 -15.10
N TYR A 56 -11.82 10.01 -15.59
CA TYR A 56 -10.61 9.21 -15.61
C TYR A 56 -9.85 9.48 -14.31
N LEU A 57 -9.82 8.50 -13.43
CA LEU A 57 -9.30 8.64 -12.07
C LEU A 57 -7.80 8.39 -12.00
N ALA A 58 -7.13 9.16 -11.14
CA ALA A 58 -5.80 8.90 -10.59
C ALA A 58 -5.90 8.99 -9.05
N LEU A 59 -4.98 8.40 -8.31
CA LEU A 59 -4.96 8.52 -6.85
C LEU A 59 -4.74 9.96 -6.39
N SER A 60 -4.04 10.77 -7.19
CA SER A 60 -3.84 12.21 -6.95
C SER A 60 -5.14 13.02 -6.86
N ASP A 61 -6.24 12.56 -7.48
CA ASP A 61 -7.54 13.23 -7.43
C ASP A 61 -8.16 13.24 -6.02
N PHE A 62 -7.68 12.36 -5.15
CA PHE A 62 -8.16 12.25 -3.77
C PHE A 62 -7.37 13.10 -2.77
N ILE A 63 -6.41 13.88 -3.24
CA ILE A 63 -5.63 14.86 -2.47
C ILE A 63 -5.89 16.26 -3.03
N ALA A 64 -6.07 17.25 -2.17
CA ALA A 64 -6.30 18.63 -2.59
C ALA A 64 -5.14 19.13 -3.48
N PRO A 65 -5.42 19.73 -4.64
CA PRO A 65 -4.37 20.25 -5.51
C PRO A 65 -3.69 21.48 -4.89
N LYS A 66 -2.40 21.66 -5.16
CA LYS A 66 -1.63 22.85 -4.70
C LYS A 66 -2.31 24.15 -5.07
N THR A 67 -2.92 24.22 -6.25
CA THR A 67 -3.64 25.41 -6.75
C THR A 67 -4.85 25.81 -5.91
N SER A 68 -5.38 24.89 -5.09
CA SER A 68 -6.51 25.17 -4.18
C SER A 68 -6.12 26.06 -3.00
N GLY A 69 -4.84 26.19 -2.68
CA GLY A 69 -4.33 26.87 -1.49
C GLY A 69 -4.68 26.17 -0.17
N LYS A 70 -5.27 24.96 -0.21
CA LYS A 70 -5.62 24.17 0.97
C LYS A 70 -4.54 23.14 1.25
N GLN A 71 -4.13 23.04 2.51
CA GLN A 71 -3.29 21.94 2.96
C GLN A 71 -4.12 20.67 3.10
N ASP A 72 -3.65 19.58 2.53
CA ASP A 72 -4.21 18.25 2.70
C ASP A 72 -3.15 17.29 3.26
N TYR A 73 -3.51 16.03 3.48
CA TYR A 73 -2.64 15.03 4.09
C TYR A 73 -2.79 13.68 3.42
N ILE A 74 -1.70 12.93 3.42
CA ILE A 74 -1.67 11.51 3.00
C ILE A 74 -1.03 10.67 4.09
N GLY A 75 -1.55 9.46 4.31
CA GLY A 75 -0.89 8.47 5.15
C GLY A 75 -0.09 7.48 4.32
N ALA A 76 0.96 6.92 4.92
CA ALA A 76 1.69 5.77 4.41
C ALA A 76 1.91 4.76 5.54
N PHE A 77 1.96 3.46 5.23
CA PHE A 77 2.15 2.41 6.21
C PHE A 77 2.89 1.20 5.67
N ALA A 78 3.49 0.44 6.58
CA ALA A 78 3.97 -0.91 6.37
C ALA A 78 3.74 -1.74 7.63
N VAL A 79 3.20 -2.95 7.47
CA VAL A 79 2.96 -3.92 8.55
C VAL A 79 3.52 -5.28 8.16
N THR A 80 3.91 -6.05 9.14
CA THR A 80 4.33 -7.45 8.97
C THR A 80 3.93 -8.28 10.18
N THR A 81 3.61 -9.54 9.95
CA THR A 81 3.41 -10.58 10.95
C THR A 81 4.33 -11.77 10.69
N GLY A 82 5.28 -11.60 9.78
CA GLY A 82 6.11 -12.67 9.24
C GLY A 82 7.36 -13.01 10.05
N PHE A 83 7.73 -12.23 11.07
CA PHE A 83 8.89 -12.55 11.88
C PHE A 83 8.66 -13.82 12.70
N GLY A 84 9.53 -14.82 12.54
CA GLY A 84 9.42 -16.15 13.11
C GLY A 84 8.67 -17.16 12.22
N THR A 85 8.10 -16.73 11.09
CA THR A 85 7.34 -17.63 10.18
C THR A 85 8.24 -18.65 9.52
N ASP A 86 9.37 -18.22 8.96
CA ASP A 86 10.27 -19.11 8.23
C ASP A 86 10.94 -20.11 9.17
N GLU A 87 11.37 -19.68 10.35
CA GLU A 87 11.98 -20.53 11.38
C GLU A 87 10.98 -21.60 11.86
N LEU A 88 9.73 -21.20 12.08
CA LEU A 88 8.69 -22.14 12.51
C LEU A 88 8.30 -23.11 11.39
N ALA A 89 8.22 -22.65 10.14
CA ALA A 89 7.96 -23.51 9.00
C ALA A 89 9.08 -24.52 8.77
N GLN A 90 10.35 -24.10 8.82
CA GLN A 90 11.50 -24.97 8.69
C GLN A 90 11.56 -26.05 9.79
N LYS A 91 11.12 -25.71 11.02
CA LYS A 91 11.01 -26.69 12.08
C LYS A 91 10.02 -27.83 11.71
N TYR A 92 8.87 -27.50 11.17
CA TYR A 92 7.89 -28.49 10.73
C TYR A 92 8.40 -29.28 9.51
N GLU A 93 9.05 -28.62 8.55
CA GLU A 93 9.67 -29.25 7.41
C GLU A 93 10.73 -30.32 7.84
N ALA A 94 11.54 -29.98 8.86
CA ALA A 94 12.52 -30.92 9.43
C ALA A 94 11.87 -32.13 10.13
N GLU A 95 10.66 -31.96 10.65
CA GLU A 95 9.83 -33.04 11.24
C GLU A 95 9.01 -33.80 10.17
N HIS A 96 9.18 -33.49 8.88
CA HIS A 96 8.39 -34.01 7.74
C HIS A 96 6.88 -33.67 7.84
N ASP A 97 6.54 -32.54 8.46
CA ASP A 97 5.18 -32.05 8.63
C ASP A 97 4.92 -30.86 7.68
N ASP A 98 4.85 -31.15 6.39
CA ASP A 98 4.61 -30.17 5.34
C ASP A 98 3.27 -29.44 5.52
N TYR A 99 2.27 -30.13 6.06
CA TYR A 99 0.96 -29.54 6.30
C TYR A 99 1.04 -28.37 7.28
N ASN A 100 1.70 -28.55 8.42
CA ASN A 100 1.85 -27.48 9.40
C ASN A 100 2.83 -26.40 8.92
N ALA A 101 3.85 -26.74 8.13
CA ALA A 101 4.73 -25.74 7.51
C ALA A 101 3.97 -24.78 6.59
N ILE A 102 3.10 -25.31 5.70
CA ILE A 102 2.23 -24.50 4.85
C ILE A 102 1.21 -23.71 5.67
N MET A 103 0.62 -24.34 6.69
CA MET A 103 -0.38 -23.71 7.56
C MET A 103 0.18 -22.49 8.29
N VAL A 104 1.41 -22.54 8.78
CA VAL A 104 2.08 -21.41 9.46
C VAL A 104 2.18 -20.22 8.50
N LYS A 105 2.67 -20.45 7.27
CA LYS A 105 2.80 -19.41 6.25
C LYS A 105 1.45 -18.79 5.90
N ALA A 106 0.43 -19.62 5.69
CA ALA A 106 -0.93 -19.17 5.38
C ALA A 106 -1.56 -18.37 6.53
N ILE A 107 -1.34 -18.77 7.78
CA ILE A 107 -1.82 -18.02 8.95
C ILE A 107 -1.10 -16.68 9.06
N ALA A 108 0.22 -16.65 8.88
CA ALA A 108 0.98 -15.39 8.92
C ALA A 108 0.44 -14.39 7.88
N ASP A 109 0.17 -14.81 6.64
CA ASP A 109 -0.40 -13.95 5.61
C ASP A 109 -1.78 -13.39 6.01
N ARG A 110 -2.66 -14.24 6.56
CA ARG A 110 -3.98 -13.80 7.03
C ARG A 110 -3.88 -12.83 8.20
N LEU A 111 -2.92 -13.03 9.10
CA LEU A 111 -2.66 -12.11 10.21
C LEU A 111 -2.12 -10.76 9.71
N ALA A 112 -1.30 -10.72 8.65
CA ALA A 112 -0.80 -9.48 8.06
C ALA A 112 -1.95 -8.65 7.47
N GLU A 113 -2.88 -9.28 6.74
CA GLU A 113 -4.07 -8.60 6.22
C GLU A 113 -4.99 -8.10 7.35
N ALA A 114 -5.23 -8.93 8.35
CA ALA A 114 -6.03 -8.53 9.52
C ALA A 114 -5.37 -7.38 10.29
N PHE A 115 -4.06 -7.38 10.41
CA PHE A 115 -3.29 -6.31 11.06
C PHE A 115 -3.35 -5.00 10.26
N ALA A 116 -3.26 -5.07 8.93
CA ALA A 116 -3.43 -3.91 8.07
C ALA A 116 -4.84 -3.31 8.20
N GLU A 117 -5.90 -4.15 8.27
CA GLU A 117 -7.26 -3.68 8.50
C GLU A 117 -7.44 -3.07 9.89
N PHE A 118 -6.92 -3.72 10.93
CA PHE A 118 -6.93 -3.20 12.30
C PHE A 118 -6.24 -1.83 12.40
N LEU A 119 -5.05 -1.70 11.80
CA LEU A 119 -4.31 -0.43 11.78
C LEU A 119 -5.09 0.65 11.03
N HIS A 120 -5.69 0.31 9.88
CA HIS A 120 -6.51 1.26 9.12
C HIS A 120 -7.73 1.73 9.93
N LYS A 121 -8.42 0.82 10.64
CA LYS A 121 -9.51 1.21 11.56
C LYS A 121 -9.00 2.18 12.61
N LYS A 122 -7.88 1.89 13.27
CA LYS A 122 -7.25 2.77 14.25
C LYS A 122 -6.91 4.15 13.68
N VAL A 123 -6.39 4.18 12.46
CA VAL A 123 -6.07 5.44 11.77
C VAL A 123 -7.33 6.24 11.51
N ARG A 124 -8.41 5.63 11.01
CA ARG A 124 -9.68 6.30 10.73
C ARG A 124 -10.36 6.87 11.98
N THR A 125 -10.40 6.06 13.03
CA THR A 125 -11.24 6.36 14.20
C THR A 125 -10.51 7.08 15.34
N GLU A 126 -9.20 6.85 15.50
CA GLU A 126 -8.48 7.32 16.69
C GLU A 126 -7.29 8.24 16.36
N ILE A 127 -6.45 7.85 15.38
CA ILE A 127 -5.15 8.47 15.18
C ILE A 127 -5.25 9.71 14.28
N TRP A 128 -5.76 9.52 13.06
CA TRP A 128 -6.10 10.63 12.17
C TRP A 128 -7.51 11.18 12.48
N GLY A 129 -8.43 10.27 12.82
CA GLY A 129 -9.74 10.65 13.38
C GLY A 129 -10.70 11.25 12.36
N TYR A 130 -10.55 10.95 11.07
CA TYR A 130 -11.46 11.47 10.05
C TYR A 130 -12.81 10.74 9.98
N SER A 131 -12.96 9.65 10.75
CA SER A 131 -14.17 8.85 10.87
C SER A 131 -14.32 8.34 12.33
N ASN A 132 -14.24 9.24 13.29
CA ASN A 132 -14.22 8.93 14.71
C ASN A 132 -15.54 8.36 15.27
N ASP A 133 -16.64 8.54 14.54
CA ASP A 133 -17.97 8.00 14.83
C ASP A 133 -18.27 6.68 14.10
N GLU A 134 -17.24 6.09 13.41
CA GLU A 134 -17.39 4.84 12.68
C GLU A 134 -17.80 3.69 13.61
N ASN A 135 -18.94 3.06 13.30
CA ASN A 135 -19.43 1.87 13.98
C ASN A 135 -19.73 0.78 12.94
N LEU A 136 -18.65 0.13 12.46
CA LEU A 136 -18.71 -0.90 11.43
C LEU A 136 -18.38 -2.26 12.02
N GLU A 137 -19.20 -3.24 11.66
CA GLU A 137 -18.98 -4.65 11.97
C GLU A 137 -18.02 -5.30 10.95
N ASN A 138 -17.56 -6.52 11.22
CA ASN A 138 -16.59 -7.20 10.33
C ASN A 138 -17.06 -7.32 8.88
N ASP A 139 -18.36 -7.60 8.67
CA ASP A 139 -18.93 -7.73 7.32
C ASP A 139 -18.91 -6.38 6.56
N ASP A 140 -19.07 -5.26 7.29
CA ASP A 140 -18.97 -3.93 6.72
C ASP A 140 -17.52 -3.58 6.35
N LEU A 141 -16.55 -4.00 7.18
CA LEU A 141 -15.12 -3.83 6.89
C LEU A 141 -14.69 -4.64 5.68
N ILE A 142 -15.15 -5.89 5.56
CA ILE A 142 -14.91 -6.76 4.41
C ILE A 142 -15.54 -6.16 3.13
N SER A 143 -16.69 -5.51 3.27
CA SER A 143 -17.41 -4.85 2.17
C SER A 143 -16.90 -3.43 1.89
N GLU A 144 -15.80 -3.00 2.54
CA GLU A 144 -15.15 -1.69 2.36
C GLU A 144 -16.10 -0.50 2.53
N LYS A 145 -17.05 -0.57 3.48
CA LYS A 145 -18.03 0.50 3.74
C LYS A 145 -17.47 1.67 4.55
N TYR A 146 -16.22 1.65 4.90
CA TYR A 146 -15.54 2.71 5.61
C TYR A 146 -15.25 3.92 4.70
N VAL A 147 -15.05 5.08 5.30
CA VAL A 147 -14.62 6.29 4.60
C VAL A 147 -13.14 6.21 4.26
N GLY A 148 -12.78 6.70 3.06
CA GLY A 148 -11.40 6.65 2.58
C GLY A 148 -11.01 5.29 1.99
N ILE A 149 -9.73 5.16 1.60
CA ILE A 149 -9.19 3.93 1.02
C ILE A 149 -7.73 3.71 1.48
N ARG A 150 -7.27 2.46 1.40
CA ARG A 150 -5.86 2.07 1.63
C ARG A 150 -5.26 1.33 0.43
N PRO A 151 -5.09 2.00 -0.72
CA PRO A 151 -4.49 1.35 -1.89
C PRO A 151 -3.01 1.03 -1.65
N ALA A 152 -2.50 0.03 -2.37
CA ALA A 152 -1.14 -0.45 -2.22
C ALA A 152 -0.40 -0.50 -3.57
N PRO A 153 0.92 -0.22 -3.61
CA PRO A 153 1.75 -0.43 -4.80
C PRO A 153 1.75 -1.91 -5.24
N GLY A 154 1.54 -2.13 -6.55
CA GLY A 154 1.36 -3.45 -7.14
C GLY A 154 -0.10 -3.89 -7.25
N TYR A 155 -1.06 -3.07 -6.82
CA TYR A 155 -2.50 -3.30 -6.91
C TYR A 155 -3.15 -2.42 -7.99
N PRO A 156 -4.39 -2.69 -8.41
CA PRO A 156 -5.00 -2.05 -9.58
C PRO A 156 -4.99 -0.52 -9.60
N ALA A 157 -5.08 0.16 -8.46
CA ALA A 157 -5.07 1.63 -8.38
C ALA A 157 -3.64 2.23 -8.42
N CYS A 158 -2.62 1.44 -8.09
CA CYS A 158 -1.21 1.80 -8.12
C CYS A 158 -0.38 0.59 -8.61
N PRO A 159 -0.44 0.24 -9.91
CA PRO A 159 0.15 -1.00 -10.41
C PRO A 159 1.67 -1.06 -10.34
N ASP A 160 2.34 0.08 -10.19
CA ASP A 160 3.78 0.15 -10.10
C ASP A 160 4.31 -0.28 -8.71
N HIS A 161 5.13 -1.30 -8.68
CA HIS A 161 5.82 -1.73 -7.47
C HIS A 161 6.94 -0.78 -7.03
N LEU A 162 7.46 0.07 -7.92
CA LEU A 162 8.55 1.02 -7.61
C LEU A 162 8.16 2.02 -6.52
N GLU A 163 6.87 2.30 -6.35
CA GLU A 163 6.39 3.19 -5.29
C GLU A 163 6.61 2.62 -3.88
N LYS A 164 6.84 1.31 -3.71
CA LYS A 164 7.27 0.75 -2.43
C LYS A 164 8.57 1.37 -1.94
N THR A 165 9.51 1.67 -2.84
CA THR A 165 10.79 2.30 -2.47
C THR A 165 10.57 3.68 -1.85
N THR A 166 9.60 4.45 -2.36
CA THR A 166 9.23 5.75 -1.80
C THR A 166 8.66 5.60 -0.38
N ILE A 167 7.78 4.61 -0.15
CA ILE A 167 7.23 4.30 1.19
C ILE A 167 8.36 3.89 2.16
N TRP A 168 9.29 3.01 1.71
CA TRP A 168 10.40 2.55 2.53
C TRP A 168 11.32 3.67 2.98
N ASN A 169 11.66 4.58 2.07
CA ASN A 169 12.50 5.73 2.37
C ASN A 169 11.76 6.74 3.28
N LEU A 170 10.49 7.03 3.00
CA LEU A 170 9.67 7.95 3.78
C LEU A 170 9.53 7.52 5.24
N LEU A 171 9.22 6.25 5.46
CA LEU A 171 8.96 5.68 6.78
C LEU A 171 10.22 5.09 7.43
N LYS A 172 11.36 5.00 6.72
CA LYS A 172 12.57 4.29 7.16
C LYS A 172 12.19 2.88 7.66
N VAL A 173 11.45 2.14 6.79
CA VAL A 173 10.78 0.88 7.18
C VAL A 173 11.77 -0.16 7.67
N LYS A 174 12.90 -0.33 6.96
CA LYS A 174 13.94 -1.30 7.34
C LYS A 174 14.52 -0.98 8.73
N GLU A 175 14.88 0.28 8.96
CA GLU A 175 15.51 0.74 10.20
C GLU A 175 14.55 0.64 11.39
N ASN A 176 13.27 0.97 11.18
CA ASN A 176 12.30 1.03 12.26
C ASN A 176 11.68 -0.30 12.63
N ILE A 177 11.38 -1.16 11.67
CA ILE A 177 10.68 -2.42 11.93
C ILE A 177 11.39 -3.66 11.37
N GLY A 178 12.50 -3.51 10.63
CA GLY A 178 13.27 -4.64 10.08
C GLY A 178 12.63 -5.32 8.87
N LEU A 179 11.58 -4.72 8.29
CA LEU A 179 10.94 -5.22 7.06
C LEU A 179 11.71 -4.71 5.85
N GLU A 180 12.15 -5.62 5.00
CA GLU A 180 13.00 -5.32 3.83
C GLU A 180 12.25 -5.46 2.51
N LEU A 181 12.81 -4.86 1.45
CA LEU A 181 12.45 -5.13 0.06
C LEU A 181 13.56 -5.94 -0.60
N THR A 182 13.18 -6.98 -1.33
CA THR A 182 14.09 -7.72 -2.21
C THR A 182 14.40 -6.89 -3.47
N GLU A 183 15.33 -7.37 -4.30
CA GLU A 183 15.63 -6.73 -5.61
C GLU A 183 14.39 -6.67 -6.54
N SER A 184 13.46 -7.62 -6.39
CA SER A 184 12.19 -7.63 -7.11
C SER A 184 11.08 -6.86 -6.41
N LEU A 185 11.41 -6.06 -5.37
CA LEU A 185 10.47 -5.28 -4.55
C LEU A 185 9.38 -6.14 -3.87
N ALA A 186 9.66 -7.42 -3.64
CA ALA A 186 8.87 -8.21 -2.71
C ALA A 186 9.26 -7.88 -1.28
N MET A 187 8.29 -7.88 -0.38
CA MET A 187 8.52 -7.65 1.05
C MET A 187 9.09 -8.90 1.72
N PHE A 188 10.04 -8.72 2.62
CA PHE A 188 10.61 -9.81 3.42
C PHE A 188 10.70 -9.38 4.91
N PRO A 189 10.02 -10.11 5.82
CA PRO A 189 9.21 -11.33 5.60
C PRO A 189 8.02 -11.13 4.65
N THR A 190 7.58 -12.22 3.99
CA THR A 190 6.52 -12.18 2.97
C THR A 190 5.14 -11.82 3.52
N ALA A 191 4.82 -12.28 4.74
CA ALA A 191 3.56 -11.98 5.42
C ALA A 191 3.52 -10.50 5.85
N SER A 192 3.36 -9.61 4.87
CA SER A 192 3.46 -8.16 5.04
C SER A 192 2.54 -7.42 4.08
N VAL A 193 2.09 -6.23 4.50
CA VAL A 193 1.25 -5.32 3.70
C VAL A 193 1.82 -3.91 3.81
N SER A 194 1.83 -3.15 2.72
CA SER A 194 2.22 -1.74 2.71
C SER A 194 1.34 -0.94 1.76
N GLY A 195 1.16 0.33 2.01
CA GLY A 195 0.31 1.16 1.17
C GLY A 195 0.15 2.58 1.69
N TYR A 196 -0.93 3.19 1.24
CA TYR A 196 -1.30 4.56 1.54
C TYR A 196 -2.60 4.63 2.33
N TYR A 197 -2.85 5.75 2.99
CA TYR A 197 -4.17 6.10 3.52
C TYR A 197 -4.64 7.39 2.88
N PHE A 198 -5.84 7.35 2.28
CA PHE A 198 -6.55 8.51 1.75
C PHE A 198 -7.81 8.73 2.58
N ALA A 199 -7.92 9.89 3.21
CA ALA A 199 -9.04 10.25 4.08
C ALA A 199 -10.22 10.91 3.34
N ASN A 200 -10.06 11.19 2.04
CA ASN A 200 -11.09 11.86 1.25
C ASN A 200 -12.36 11.01 1.18
N PRO A 201 -13.54 11.53 1.56
CA PRO A 201 -14.79 10.76 1.55
C PRO A 201 -15.26 10.36 0.15
N LYS A 202 -14.69 10.99 -0.91
CA LYS A 202 -14.95 10.61 -2.31
C LYS A 202 -13.94 9.57 -2.83
N ALA A 203 -12.93 9.24 -2.04
CA ALA A 203 -11.96 8.24 -2.43
C ALA A 203 -12.66 6.87 -2.56
N LYS A 204 -12.32 6.16 -3.63
CA LYS A 204 -12.85 4.84 -3.94
C LYS A 204 -11.78 3.99 -4.62
N TYR A 205 -11.85 2.69 -4.44
CA TYR A 205 -10.99 1.77 -5.18
C TYR A 205 -11.35 1.78 -6.68
N PHE A 206 -10.31 1.72 -7.51
CA PHE A 206 -10.43 1.64 -8.96
C PHE A 206 -9.22 0.92 -9.55
N GLY A 207 -9.31 0.50 -10.80
CA GLY A 207 -8.14 0.01 -11.54
C GLY A 207 -7.70 1.06 -12.57
N VAL A 208 -6.40 1.33 -12.64
CA VAL A 208 -5.81 2.14 -13.72
C VAL A 208 -6.08 1.47 -15.07
N GLY A 209 -5.97 0.14 -15.11
CA GLY A 209 -6.18 -0.63 -16.32
C GLY A 209 -5.01 -0.48 -17.29
N LYS A 210 -5.31 -0.46 -18.59
CA LYS A 210 -4.30 -0.28 -19.64
C LYS A 210 -3.91 1.19 -19.79
N ILE A 211 -2.60 1.42 -19.96
CA ILE A 211 -2.00 2.73 -20.24
C ILE A 211 -1.29 2.68 -21.59
N THR A 212 -1.19 3.81 -22.24
CA THR A 212 -0.53 3.97 -23.53
C THR A 212 0.93 4.43 -23.34
N GLU A 213 1.71 4.39 -24.43
CA GLU A 213 3.14 4.68 -24.40
C GLU A 213 3.45 6.13 -23.97
N ASP A 214 2.54 7.07 -24.25
CA ASP A 214 2.68 8.47 -23.82
C ASP A 214 2.69 8.60 -22.29
N GLN A 215 1.77 7.93 -21.59
CA GLN A 215 1.78 7.94 -20.14
C GLN A 215 2.96 7.16 -19.55
N LEU A 216 3.39 6.07 -20.19
CA LEU A 216 4.61 5.36 -19.77
C LEU A 216 5.85 6.26 -19.85
N LYS A 217 6.01 7.03 -20.94
CA LYS A 217 7.12 7.99 -21.10
C LYS A 217 7.06 9.10 -20.05
N ASP A 218 5.91 9.74 -19.90
CA ASP A 218 5.70 10.76 -18.88
C ASP A 218 5.99 10.21 -17.45
N TYR A 219 5.52 9.01 -17.16
CA TYR A 219 5.77 8.36 -15.86
C TYR A 219 7.28 8.10 -15.64
N ALA A 220 7.98 7.57 -16.64
CA ALA A 220 9.42 7.31 -16.55
C ALA A 220 10.22 8.61 -16.29
N GLU A 221 9.86 9.70 -16.98
CA GLU A 221 10.45 11.03 -16.78
C GLU A 221 10.20 11.56 -15.37
N ARG A 222 8.94 11.52 -14.89
CA ARG A 222 8.57 11.98 -13.54
C ARG A 222 9.25 11.17 -12.44
N LYS A 223 9.42 9.86 -12.67
CA LYS A 223 10.10 8.93 -11.75
C LYS A 223 11.61 9.04 -11.83
N ASN A 224 12.13 9.69 -12.87
CA ASN A 224 13.57 9.79 -13.17
C ASN A 224 14.22 8.40 -13.33
N VAL A 225 13.62 7.55 -14.14
CA VAL A 225 14.11 6.20 -14.47
C VAL A 225 14.13 6.01 -15.99
N GLU A 226 14.96 5.09 -16.46
CA GLU A 226 15.00 4.71 -17.87
C GLU A 226 13.66 4.14 -18.33
N LEU A 227 13.24 4.47 -19.56
CA LEU A 227 11.96 4.04 -20.13
C LEU A 227 11.79 2.52 -20.10
N GLU A 228 12.81 1.77 -20.49
CA GLU A 228 12.79 0.31 -20.48
C GLU A 228 12.67 -0.27 -19.07
N PHE A 229 13.21 0.44 -18.08
CA PHE A 229 13.04 0.06 -16.68
C PHE A 229 11.59 0.27 -16.21
N ALA A 230 10.98 1.40 -16.48
CA ALA A 230 9.57 1.66 -16.19
C ALA A 230 8.66 0.65 -16.92
N LYS A 231 8.96 0.38 -18.20
CA LYS A 231 8.24 -0.59 -19.03
C LYS A 231 8.24 -1.99 -18.43
N LYS A 232 9.36 -2.44 -17.88
CA LYS A 232 9.46 -3.74 -17.19
C LYS A 232 8.44 -3.86 -16.06
N TRP A 233 8.28 -2.82 -15.25
CA TRP A 233 7.38 -2.83 -14.09
C TRP A 233 5.92 -2.64 -14.46
N LEU A 234 5.63 -1.91 -15.53
CA LEU A 234 4.28 -1.60 -15.98
C LEU A 234 3.82 -2.49 -17.16
N SER A 235 4.63 -3.48 -17.56
CA SER A 235 4.31 -4.34 -18.72
C SER A 235 2.89 -4.97 -18.66
N PRO A 236 2.37 -5.42 -17.52
CA PRO A 236 1.00 -5.95 -17.46
C PRO A 236 -0.08 -4.91 -17.79
N ASN A 237 0.26 -3.62 -17.66
CA ASN A 237 -0.66 -2.50 -17.84
C ASN A 237 -0.51 -1.81 -19.21
N LEU A 238 0.46 -2.19 -20.04
CA LEU A 238 0.62 -1.56 -21.35
C LEU A 238 -0.42 -2.08 -22.36
N VAL A 239 -0.85 -1.18 -23.24
CA VAL A 239 -1.59 -1.56 -24.45
C VAL A 239 -0.62 -2.27 -25.38
N ASP A 240 -1.06 -3.35 -26.03
CA ASP A 240 -0.31 -4.09 -27.05
C ASP A 240 -0.07 -3.23 -28.31
#